data_541e45bfaf558ddeb3885bc883747c55
#
_entry.id   541e45bfaf558ddeb3885bc883747c55
#
_cell.length_a   1.000
_cell.length_b   1.000
_cell.length_c   1.000
_cell.angle_alpha   90.00
_cell.angle_beta   90.00
_cell.angle_gamma   90.00
#
_symmetry.space_group_name_H-M   'P 1'
#
loop_
_entity.id
_entity.type
_entity.pdbx_description
1 polymer ?
#
loop_
_entity_poly.entity_id
_entity_poly.type
_entity_poly.pdbx_seq_one_letter_code
_entity_poly.pdbx_strand_id
1 'polypeptide(L)'
;LMFGILIIDALKKKGITEHKATTKYLTAAGCIAALGLTFVYVSLFYLGATSSTVAPGATNGGAILTAYTHALFGSSGQIVLSVIVLIACLTTAIGLISACADYFSSICKVTYKTWVIVVGVACAVVANVGLTQLIALSVPVLFLLYPVAIALVALAFVRKMMPNPRLAYRVVILVATCFAVLDAAKVAGADMSAFS
;
A
#
# COMPACT_ATOMS: atom_id res chain seq x y z
N LEU A 1 2.87 -6.08 4.34
CA LEU A 1 2.93 -7.00 5.49
C LEU A 1 1.60 -7.76 5.67
N MET A 2 0.44 -7.09 5.70
CA MET A 2 -0.89 -7.72 5.87
C MET A 2 -1.20 -8.76 4.79
N PHE A 3 -0.92 -8.48 3.52
CA PHE A 3 -1.11 -9.45 2.43
C PHE A 3 -0.29 -10.74 2.60
N GLY A 4 0.90 -10.66 3.20
CA GLY A 4 1.69 -11.86 3.51
C GLY A 4 0.98 -12.80 4.47
N ILE A 5 0.29 -12.27 5.47
CA ILE A 5 -0.51 -13.05 6.43
C ILE A 5 -1.67 -13.73 5.71
N LEU A 6 -2.40 -12.99 4.85
CA LEU A 6 -3.51 -13.55 4.06
C LEU A 6 -3.07 -14.70 3.16
N ILE A 7 -1.90 -14.58 2.53
CA ILE A 7 -1.36 -15.68 1.69
C ILE A 7 -1.02 -16.91 2.54
N ILE A 8 -0.41 -16.71 3.71
CA ILE A 8 -0.09 -17.81 4.63
C ILE A 8 -1.38 -18.50 5.08
N ASP A 9 -2.41 -17.77 5.43
CA ASP A 9 -3.69 -18.34 5.85
C ASP A 9 -4.40 -19.07 4.70
N ALA A 10 -4.32 -18.53 3.48
CA ALA A 10 -4.83 -19.20 2.29
C ALA A 10 -4.09 -20.53 2.00
N LEU A 11 -2.77 -20.57 2.19
CA LEU A 11 -1.97 -21.81 2.06
C LEU A 11 -2.34 -22.83 3.12
N LYS A 12 -2.52 -22.41 4.38
CA LYS A 12 -2.98 -23.29 5.47
C LYS A 12 -4.36 -23.88 5.19
N LYS A 13 -5.30 -23.08 4.69
CA LYS A 13 -6.65 -23.54 4.29
C LYS A 13 -6.60 -24.60 3.17
N LYS A 14 -5.56 -24.57 2.33
CA LYS A 14 -5.29 -25.57 1.29
C LYS A 14 -4.51 -26.81 1.80
N GLY A 15 -4.27 -26.92 3.10
CA GLY A 15 -3.58 -28.05 3.71
C GLY A 15 -2.04 -27.97 3.64
N ILE A 16 -1.47 -26.86 3.17
CA ILE A 16 -0.01 -26.66 3.10
C ILE A 16 0.45 -26.06 4.43
N THR A 17 0.80 -26.94 5.37
CA THR A 17 1.24 -26.56 6.72
C THR A 17 2.74 -26.74 6.94
N GLU A 18 3.42 -27.46 6.04
CA GLU A 18 4.86 -27.70 6.12
C GLU A 18 5.63 -26.38 5.89
N HIS A 19 6.53 -26.05 6.82
CA HIS A 19 7.29 -24.79 6.80
C HIS A 19 8.11 -24.60 5.50
N LYS A 20 8.76 -25.66 5.01
CA LYS A 20 9.54 -25.60 3.76
C LYS A 20 8.66 -25.35 2.54
N ALA A 21 7.53 -26.04 2.43
CA ALA A 21 6.58 -25.88 1.34
C ALA A 21 5.97 -24.47 1.36
N THR A 22 5.52 -24.00 2.52
CA THR A 22 4.97 -22.64 2.71
C THR A 22 5.98 -21.57 2.28
N THR A 23 7.24 -21.68 2.71
CA THR A 23 8.30 -20.74 2.34
C THR A 23 8.55 -20.75 0.82
N LYS A 24 8.61 -21.92 0.19
CA LYS A 24 8.81 -22.06 -1.26
C LYS A 24 7.68 -21.38 -2.05
N TYR A 25 6.43 -21.65 -1.71
CA TYR A 25 5.28 -21.02 -2.38
C TYR A 25 5.22 -19.52 -2.15
N LEU A 26 5.52 -19.05 -0.93
CA LEU A 26 5.56 -17.63 -0.59
C LEU A 26 6.65 -16.89 -1.37
N THR A 27 7.84 -17.47 -1.48
CA THR A 27 8.96 -16.90 -2.25
C THR A 27 8.63 -16.86 -3.74
N ALA A 28 8.07 -17.94 -4.30
CA ALA A 28 7.68 -17.98 -5.70
C ALA A 28 6.59 -16.93 -6.00
N ALA A 29 5.55 -16.84 -5.18
CA ALA A 29 4.51 -15.83 -5.30
C ALA A 29 5.08 -14.41 -5.19
N GLY A 30 6.01 -14.18 -4.27
CA GLY A 30 6.72 -12.91 -4.11
C GLY A 30 7.53 -12.52 -5.34
N CYS A 31 8.27 -13.46 -5.93
CA CYS A 31 9.04 -13.22 -7.16
C CYS A 31 8.13 -12.88 -8.35
N ILE A 32 7.04 -13.63 -8.53
CA ILE A 32 6.07 -13.36 -9.61
C ILE A 32 5.42 -11.99 -9.41
N ALA A 33 5.01 -11.66 -8.18
CA ALA A 33 4.44 -10.36 -7.86
C ALA A 33 5.45 -9.22 -8.10
N ALA A 34 6.72 -9.40 -7.70
CA ALA A 34 7.77 -8.40 -7.92
C ALA A 34 8.02 -8.15 -9.42
N LEU A 35 8.08 -9.19 -10.24
CA LEU A 35 8.23 -9.05 -11.68
C LEU A 35 7.03 -8.35 -12.31
N GLY A 36 5.80 -8.73 -11.94
CA GLY A 36 4.59 -8.08 -12.42
C GLY A 36 4.52 -6.62 -12.04
N LEU A 37 4.82 -6.29 -10.77
CA LEU A 37 4.86 -4.91 -10.29
C LEU A 37 5.93 -4.09 -11.01
N THR A 38 7.14 -4.64 -11.19
CA THR A 38 8.22 -3.97 -11.93
C THR A 38 7.77 -3.61 -13.34
N PHE A 39 7.15 -4.54 -14.05
CA PHE A 39 6.64 -4.28 -15.40
C PHE A 39 5.60 -3.15 -15.42
N VAL A 40 4.63 -3.18 -14.50
CA VAL A 40 3.59 -2.14 -14.39
C VAL A 40 4.20 -0.78 -14.04
N TYR A 41 5.07 -0.72 -13.03
CA TYR A 41 5.67 0.55 -12.60
C TYR A 41 6.60 1.16 -13.66
N VAL A 42 7.39 0.36 -14.37
CA VAL A 42 8.22 0.84 -15.49
C VAL A 42 7.34 1.41 -16.60
N SER A 43 6.23 0.75 -16.93
CA SER A 43 5.27 1.24 -17.93
C SER A 43 4.63 2.56 -17.49
N LEU A 44 4.19 2.66 -16.23
CA LEU A 44 3.61 3.89 -15.69
C LEU A 44 4.64 5.03 -15.61
N PHE A 45 5.88 4.73 -15.27
CA PHE A 45 6.98 5.70 -15.27
C PHE A 45 7.22 6.27 -16.68
N TYR A 46 7.23 5.41 -17.70
CA TYR A 46 7.37 5.84 -19.09
C TYR A 46 6.20 6.76 -19.50
N LEU A 47 4.96 6.40 -19.19
CA LEU A 47 3.79 7.24 -19.43
C LEU A 47 3.87 8.59 -18.70
N GLY A 48 4.35 8.58 -17.45
CA GLY A 48 4.55 9.81 -16.68
C GLY A 48 5.63 10.71 -17.31
N ALA A 49 6.76 10.14 -17.71
CA ALA A 49 7.85 10.90 -18.33
C ALA A 49 7.47 11.56 -19.66
N THR A 50 6.56 10.95 -20.42
CA THR A 50 6.10 11.46 -21.72
C THR A 50 4.77 12.22 -21.62
N SER A 51 4.23 12.42 -20.42
CA SER A 51 2.88 13.01 -20.19
C SER A 51 2.77 14.47 -20.60
N SER A 52 3.86 15.23 -20.63
CA SER A 52 3.84 16.66 -20.96
C SER A 52 3.27 16.96 -22.37
N THR A 53 3.37 16.02 -23.30
CA THR A 53 2.88 16.17 -24.68
C THR A 53 1.42 15.78 -24.83
N VAL A 54 0.93 14.81 -24.05
CA VAL A 54 -0.40 14.19 -24.22
C VAL A 54 -1.41 14.70 -23.18
N ALA A 55 -0.93 15.04 -21.98
CA ALA A 55 -1.76 15.49 -20.86
C ALA A 55 -1.16 16.74 -20.17
N PRO A 56 -1.00 17.87 -20.88
CA PRO A 56 -0.47 19.11 -20.28
C PRO A 56 -1.39 19.57 -19.16
N GLY A 57 -0.82 19.82 -17.97
CA GLY A 57 -1.58 20.28 -16.80
C GLY A 57 -2.34 19.18 -16.03
N ALA A 58 -2.10 17.92 -16.30
CA ALA A 58 -2.70 16.82 -15.51
C ALA A 58 -2.25 16.89 -14.04
N THR A 59 -3.21 16.87 -13.12
CA THR A 59 -2.98 17.02 -11.67
C THR A 59 -2.70 15.70 -10.95
N ASN A 60 -2.97 14.56 -11.60
CA ASN A 60 -2.76 13.24 -11.02
C ASN A 60 -2.57 12.17 -12.10
N GLY A 61 -2.05 11.00 -11.70
CA GLY A 61 -1.78 9.89 -12.61
C GLY A 61 -3.01 9.31 -13.29
N GLY A 62 -4.18 9.41 -12.68
CA GLY A 62 -5.44 8.97 -13.29
C GLY A 62 -5.81 9.83 -14.52
N ALA A 63 -5.62 11.15 -14.43
CA ALA A 63 -5.85 12.07 -15.55
C ALA A 63 -4.88 11.79 -16.71
N ILE A 64 -3.60 11.53 -16.41
CA ILE A 64 -2.59 11.15 -17.41
C ILE A 64 -3.01 9.87 -18.13
N LEU A 65 -3.34 8.82 -17.39
CA LEU A 65 -3.72 7.54 -17.96
C LEU A 65 -4.98 7.63 -18.85
N THR A 66 -5.96 8.43 -18.42
CA THR A 66 -7.18 8.69 -19.18
C THR A 66 -6.88 9.43 -20.49
N ALA A 67 -6.00 10.45 -20.45
CA ALA A 67 -5.61 11.19 -21.65
C ALA A 67 -4.87 10.31 -22.65
N TYR A 68 -3.91 9.49 -22.20
CA TYR A 68 -3.21 8.53 -23.07
C TYR A 68 -4.16 7.52 -23.70
N THR A 69 -5.05 6.95 -22.90
CA THR A 69 -6.01 5.96 -23.41
C THR A 69 -6.96 6.58 -24.42
N HIS A 70 -7.38 7.81 -24.20
CA HIS A 70 -8.21 8.54 -25.17
C HIS A 70 -7.42 8.86 -26.46
N ALA A 71 -6.18 9.30 -26.34
CA ALA A 71 -5.35 9.63 -27.50
C ALA A 71 -5.04 8.39 -28.38
N LEU A 72 -4.87 7.21 -27.80
CA LEU A 72 -4.52 5.98 -28.52
C LEU A 72 -5.74 5.19 -29.01
N PHE A 73 -6.81 5.13 -28.24
CA PHE A 73 -7.95 4.23 -28.47
C PHE A 73 -9.30 4.96 -28.50
N GLY A 74 -9.32 6.29 -28.35
CA GLY A 74 -10.56 7.06 -28.34
C GLY A 74 -11.50 6.72 -27.19
N SER A 75 -12.79 6.94 -27.38
CA SER A 75 -13.83 6.71 -26.36
C SER A 75 -13.95 5.24 -25.95
N SER A 76 -13.76 4.31 -26.88
CA SER A 76 -13.80 2.87 -26.57
C SER A 76 -12.70 2.47 -25.58
N GLY A 77 -11.49 3.04 -25.72
CA GLY A 77 -10.39 2.81 -24.77
C GLY A 77 -10.72 3.32 -23.38
N GLN A 78 -11.37 4.46 -23.26
CA GLN A 78 -11.79 5.00 -21.95
C GLN A 78 -12.79 4.09 -21.23
N ILE A 79 -13.73 3.46 -21.95
CA ILE A 79 -14.67 2.51 -21.36
C ILE A 79 -13.91 1.29 -20.83
N VAL A 80 -13.01 0.72 -21.63
CA VAL A 80 -12.19 -0.42 -21.23
C VAL A 80 -11.32 -0.07 -20.02
N LEU A 81 -10.65 1.08 -20.04
CA LEU A 81 -9.86 1.56 -18.89
C LEU A 81 -10.70 1.67 -17.62
N SER A 82 -11.90 2.26 -17.73
CA SER A 82 -12.80 2.44 -16.60
C SER A 82 -13.20 1.10 -15.97
N VAL A 83 -13.51 0.09 -16.80
CA VAL A 83 -13.84 -1.25 -16.32
C VAL A 83 -12.63 -1.90 -15.63
N ILE A 84 -11.44 -1.81 -16.23
CA ILE A 84 -10.21 -2.36 -15.65
C ILE A 84 -9.93 -1.71 -14.29
N VAL A 85 -9.98 -0.38 -14.21
CA VAL A 85 -9.73 0.36 -12.97
C VAL A 85 -10.77 -0.01 -11.90
N LEU A 86 -12.04 -0.10 -12.27
CA LEU A 86 -13.12 -0.48 -11.36
C LEU A 86 -12.90 -1.86 -10.76
N ILE A 87 -12.57 -2.86 -11.59
CA ILE A 87 -12.32 -4.23 -11.12
C ILE A 87 -11.05 -4.27 -10.23
N ALA A 88 -9.99 -3.57 -10.64
CA ALA A 88 -8.75 -3.51 -9.87
C ALA A 88 -8.96 -2.85 -8.50
N CYS A 89 -9.67 -1.73 -8.45
CA CYS A 89 -10.01 -1.06 -7.19
C CYS A 89 -10.91 -1.93 -6.30
N LEU A 90 -11.92 -2.60 -6.89
CA LEU A 90 -12.83 -3.45 -6.15
C LEU A 90 -12.10 -4.65 -5.52
N THR A 91 -11.25 -5.34 -6.27
CA THR A 91 -10.48 -6.48 -5.75
C THR A 91 -9.51 -6.05 -4.66
N THR A 92 -8.85 -4.91 -4.80
CA THR A 92 -7.97 -4.34 -3.78
C THR A 92 -8.76 -3.94 -2.53
N ALA A 93 -9.90 -3.27 -2.69
CA ALA A 93 -10.76 -2.86 -1.58
C ALA A 93 -11.26 -4.08 -0.78
N ILE A 94 -11.73 -5.13 -1.45
CA ILE A 94 -12.16 -6.37 -0.79
C ILE A 94 -11.00 -6.96 0.01
N GLY A 95 -9.80 -7.04 -0.56
CA GLY A 95 -8.63 -7.58 0.13
C GLY A 95 -8.24 -6.78 1.37
N LEU A 96 -8.20 -5.45 1.27
CA LEU A 96 -7.83 -4.57 2.38
C LEU A 96 -8.90 -4.53 3.48
N ILE A 97 -10.18 -4.41 3.13
CA ILE A 97 -11.28 -4.41 4.10
C ILE A 97 -11.32 -5.75 4.84
N SER A 98 -11.15 -6.87 4.13
CA SER A 98 -11.09 -8.20 4.75
C SER A 98 -9.93 -8.33 5.71
N ALA A 99 -8.73 -7.88 5.32
CA ALA A 99 -7.55 -7.91 6.17
C ALA A 99 -7.70 -7.06 7.45
N CYS A 100 -8.29 -5.86 7.31
CA CYS A 100 -8.60 -5.00 8.46
C CYS A 100 -9.64 -5.64 9.38
N ALA A 101 -10.72 -6.19 8.81
CA ALA A 101 -11.78 -6.82 9.57
C ALA A 101 -11.29 -8.06 10.33
N ASP A 102 -10.45 -8.90 9.72
CA ASP A 102 -9.82 -10.05 10.39
C ASP A 102 -8.93 -9.59 11.56
N TYR A 103 -8.11 -8.58 11.33
CA TYR A 103 -7.23 -8.05 12.38
C TYR A 103 -8.02 -7.48 13.56
N PHE A 104 -8.99 -6.60 13.30
CA PHE A 104 -9.77 -5.98 14.37
C PHE A 104 -10.70 -6.99 15.08
N SER A 105 -11.27 -7.96 14.40
CA SER A 105 -12.08 -9.01 15.03
C SER A 105 -11.25 -9.92 15.93
N SER A 106 -9.94 -10.06 15.68
CA SER A 106 -9.04 -10.83 16.54
C SER A 106 -8.67 -10.11 17.84
N ILE A 107 -8.72 -8.79 17.86
CA ILE A 107 -8.36 -7.95 19.02
C ILE A 107 -9.61 -7.54 19.82
N CYS A 108 -10.69 -7.21 19.11
CA CYS A 108 -11.94 -6.74 19.70
C CYS A 108 -13.00 -7.85 19.72
N LYS A 109 -13.84 -7.87 20.74
CA LYS A 109 -14.97 -8.83 20.86
C LYS A 109 -16.14 -8.51 19.91
N VAL A 110 -15.85 -7.94 18.73
CA VAL A 110 -16.84 -7.53 17.72
C VAL A 110 -16.73 -8.47 16.52
N THR A 111 -17.90 -8.81 15.94
CA THR A 111 -17.99 -9.76 14.84
C THR A 111 -17.29 -9.25 13.59
N TYR A 112 -16.63 -10.13 12.84
CA TYR A 112 -16.02 -9.84 11.55
C TYR A 112 -16.95 -9.05 10.59
N LYS A 113 -18.21 -9.48 10.47
CA LYS A 113 -19.22 -8.79 9.63
C LYS A 113 -19.41 -7.33 9.99
N THR A 114 -19.44 -7.00 11.28
CA THR A 114 -19.57 -5.62 11.75
C THR A 114 -18.35 -4.79 11.34
N TRP A 115 -17.14 -5.33 11.47
CA TRP A 115 -15.92 -4.65 11.04
C TRP A 115 -15.88 -4.43 9.53
N VAL A 116 -16.32 -5.39 8.72
CA VAL A 116 -16.42 -5.21 7.26
C VAL A 116 -17.32 -4.02 6.93
N ILE A 117 -18.49 -3.92 7.59
CA ILE A 117 -19.44 -2.82 7.36
C ILE A 117 -18.84 -1.49 7.83
N VAL A 118 -18.27 -1.42 9.01
CA VAL A 118 -17.70 -0.19 9.59
C VAL A 118 -16.56 0.34 8.71
N VAL A 119 -15.61 -0.53 8.35
CA VAL A 119 -14.48 -0.14 7.49
C VAL A 119 -14.95 0.21 6.09
N GLY A 120 -15.88 -0.54 5.53
CA GLY A 120 -16.45 -0.28 4.20
C GLY A 120 -17.17 1.08 4.14
N VAL A 121 -17.99 1.39 5.14
CA VAL A 121 -18.66 2.71 5.25
C VAL A 121 -17.65 3.83 5.43
N ALA A 122 -16.64 3.65 6.30
CA ALA A 122 -15.58 4.63 6.48
C ALA A 122 -14.84 4.90 5.16
N CYS A 123 -14.48 3.86 4.40
CA CYS A 123 -13.87 4.01 3.07
C CYS A 123 -14.80 4.74 2.10
N ALA A 124 -16.09 4.45 2.08
CA ALA A 124 -17.07 5.11 1.22
C ALA A 124 -17.20 6.61 1.54
N VAL A 125 -17.22 6.98 2.82
CA VAL A 125 -17.26 8.38 3.26
C VAL A 125 -15.99 9.11 2.82
N VAL A 126 -14.82 8.52 3.06
CA VAL A 126 -13.52 9.11 2.68
C VAL A 126 -13.36 9.22 1.16
N ALA A 127 -13.91 8.29 0.39
CA ALA A 127 -13.85 8.32 -1.07
C ALA A 127 -14.51 9.56 -1.71
N ASN A 128 -15.46 10.21 -1.01
CA ASN A 128 -16.11 11.43 -1.50
C ASN A 128 -15.19 12.67 -1.52
N VAL A 129 -14.03 12.61 -0.88
CA VAL A 129 -13.06 13.72 -0.83
C VAL A 129 -12.38 13.95 -2.19
N GLY A 130 -12.31 12.94 -3.05
CA GLY A 130 -11.68 13.00 -4.36
C GLY A 130 -10.20 12.58 -4.34
N LEU A 131 -9.73 12.06 -5.49
CA LEU A 131 -8.43 11.40 -5.61
C LEU A 131 -7.26 12.35 -5.30
N THR A 132 -7.26 13.57 -5.81
CA THR A 132 -6.16 14.53 -5.63
C THR A 132 -6.00 14.91 -4.15
N GLN A 133 -7.10 15.16 -3.46
CA GLN A 133 -7.08 15.51 -2.04
C GLN A 133 -6.71 14.30 -1.16
N LEU A 134 -7.17 13.09 -1.53
CA LEU A 134 -6.78 11.85 -0.85
C LEU A 134 -5.28 11.59 -0.96
N ILE A 135 -4.68 11.82 -2.13
CA ILE A 135 -3.23 11.72 -2.31
C ILE A 135 -2.52 12.73 -1.40
N ALA A 136 -2.93 14.00 -1.42
CA ALA A 136 -2.33 15.06 -0.61
C ALA A 136 -2.39 14.74 0.90
N LEU A 137 -3.53 14.20 1.38
CA LEU A 137 -3.70 13.81 2.78
C LEU A 137 -2.90 12.56 3.15
N SER A 138 -2.75 11.63 2.19
CA SER A 138 -2.05 10.36 2.43
C SER A 138 -0.54 10.51 2.47
N VAL A 139 0.04 11.46 1.75
CA VAL A 139 1.49 11.64 1.65
C VAL A 139 2.16 11.84 3.01
N PRO A 140 1.73 12.76 3.90
CA PRO A 140 2.33 12.91 5.23
C PRO A 140 2.24 11.63 6.08
N VAL A 141 1.11 10.90 5.98
CA VAL A 141 0.92 9.63 6.70
C VAL A 141 1.88 8.55 6.20
N LEU A 142 2.13 8.51 4.89
CA LEU A 142 3.10 7.59 4.30
C LEU A 142 4.53 7.90 4.75
N PHE A 143 4.92 9.17 4.79
CA PHE A 143 6.22 9.59 5.33
C PHE A 143 6.41 9.18 6.79
N LEU A 144 5.33 9.17 7.58
CA LEU A 144 5.36 8.66 8.95
C LEU A 144 5.54 7.13 9.01
N LEU A 145 4.85 6.38 8.14
CA LEU A 145 4.78 4.93 8.21
C LEU A 145 5.97 4.22 7.54
N TYR A 146 6.50 4.74 6.43
CA TYR A 146 7.56 4.09 5.67
C TYR A 146 8.85 3.86 6.46
N PRO A 147 9.44 4.83 7.16
CA PRO A 147 10.68 4.60 7.91
C PRO A 147 10.50 3.53 8.99
N VAL A 148 9.35 3.53 9.67
CA VAL A 148 9.04 2.54 10.70
C VAL A 148 8.86 1.15 10.09
N ALA A 149 8.18 1.03 8.97
CA ALA A 149 7.99 -0.24 8.27
C ALA A 149 9.32 -0.81 7.74
N ILE A 150 10.17 0.03 7.15
CA ILE A 150 11.50 -0.37 6.67
C ILE A 150 12.37 -0.83 7.83
N ALA A 151 12.38 -0.09 8.94
CA ALA A 151 13.12 -0.46 10.14
C ALA A 151 12.66 -1.81 10.71
N LEU A 152 11.35 -2.07 10.76
CA LEU A 152 10.79 -3.35 11.20
C LEU A 152 11.22 -4.51 10.30
N VAL A 153 11.20 -4.33 8.97
CA VAL A 153 11.64 -5.34 8.02
C VAL A 153 13.13 -5.61 8.18
N ALA A 154 13.96 -4.57 8.25
CA ALA A 154 15.40 -4.71 8.44
C ALA A 154 15.73 -5.45 9.74
N LEU A 155 15.08 -5.10 10.86
CA LEU A 155 15.24 -5.78 12.14
C LEU A 155 14.82 -7.25 12.09
N ALA A 156 13.79 -7.59 11.30
CA ALA A 156 13.36 -8.99 11.14
C ALA A 156 14.45 -9.86 10.51
N PHE A 157 15.20 -9.33 9.54
CA PHE A 157 16.32 -10.03 8.91
C PHE A 157 17.49 -10.25 9.88
N VAL A 158 17.80 -9.25 10.72
CA VAL A 158 18.96 -9.27 11.63
C VAL A 158 18.62 -9.87 13.00
N ARG A 159 17.35 -10.21 13.25
CA ARG A 159 16.83 -10.70 14.54
C ARG A 159 17.67 -11.85 15.15
N LYS A 160 18.14 -12.77 14.32
CA LYS A 160 18.93 -13.93 14.78
C LYS A 160 20.34 -13.57 15.26
N MET A 161 20.84 -12.40 14.87
CA MET A 161 22.20 -11.94 15.22
C MET A 161 22.20 -11.02 16.45
N MET A 162 21.03 -10.66 16.98
CA MET A 162 20.94 -9.72 18.10
C MET A 162 20.91 -10.44 19.45
N PRO A 163 21.74 -10.03 20.41
CA PRO A 163 21.75 -10.62 21.76
C PRO A 163 20.45 -10.31 22.53
N ASN A 164 19.86 -9.12 22.34
CA ASN A 164 18.61 -8.69 22.97
C ASN A 164 17.63 -8.11 21.95
N PRO A 165 16.86 -8.95 21.19
CA PRO A 165 16.00 -8.46 20.14
C PRO A 165 14.91 -7.51 20.64
N ARG A 166 14.36 -7.71 21.85
CA ARG A 166 13.30 -6.85 22.39
C ARG A 166 13.74 -5.39 22.60
N LEU A 167 14.95 -5.20 23.09
CA LEU A 167 15.53 -3.87 23.32
C LEU A 167 15.86 -3.18 21.99
N ALA A 168 16.47 -3.93 21.06
CA ALA A 168 16.79 -3.44 19.72
C ALA A 168 15.53 -2.97 18.97
N TYR A 169 14.45 -3.76 18.98
CA TYR A 169 13.17 -3.36 18.37
C TYR A 169 12.62 -2.07 18.99
N ARG A 170 12.61 -1.95 20.32
CA ARG A 170 12.11 -0.74 21.01
C ARG A 170 12.92 0.50 20.63
N VAL A 171 14.24 0.43 20.70
CA VAL A 171 15.13 1.58 20.43
C VAL A 171 15.01 1.99 18.96
N VAL A 172 15.15 1.05 18.02
CA VAL A 172 15.12 1.37 16.59
C VAL A 172 13.76 1.91 16.15
N ILE A 173 12.66 1.34 16.63
CA ILE A 173 11.31 1.84 16.32
C ILE A 173 11.13 3.24 16.90
N LEU A 174 11.59 3.50 18.13
CA LEU A 174 11.47 4.80 18.78
C LEU A 174 12.24 5.87 17.98
N VAL A 175 13.48 5.59 17.59
CA VAL A 175 14.29 6.47 16.76
C VAL A 175 13.66 6.67 15.38
N ALA A 176 13.25 5.59 14.71
CA ALA A 176 12.60 5.68 13.40
C ALA A 176 11.31 6.51 13.46
N THR A 177 10.51 6.36 14.53
CA THR A 177 9.28 7.14 14.73
C THR A 177 9.58 8.61 14.96
N CYS A 178 10.61 8.95 15.75
CA CYS A 178 11.02 10.35 15.96
C CYS A 178 11.39 11.02 14.63
N PHE A 179 12.24 10.39 13.83
CA PHE A 179 12.59 10.93 12.50
C PHE A 179 11.40 10.99 11.54
N ALA A 180 10.55 9.96 11.54
CA ALA A 180 9.36 9.92 10.71
C ALA A 180 8.36 11.04 11.04
N VAL A 181 8.20 11.39 12.32
CA VAL A 181 7.36 12.52 12.76
C VAL A 181 7.93 13.85 12.27
N LEU A 182 9.25 14.03 12.34
CA LEU A 182 9.91 15.23 11.83
C LEU A 182 9.73 15.38 10.32
N ASP A 183 9.92 14.30 9.55
CA ASP A 183 9.73 14.31 8.10
C ASP A 183 8.27 14.54 7.71
N ALA A 184 7.33 13.89 8.38
CA ALA A 184 5.90 14.10 8.16
C ALA A 184 5.47 15.54 8.45
N ALA A 185 6.00 16.15 9.52
CA ALA A 185 5.74 17.54 9.88
C ALA A 185 6.27 18.53 8.82
N LYS A 186 7.48 18.28 8.28
CA LYS A 186 8.03 19.07 7.15
C LYS A 186 7.11 19.00 5.92
N VAL A 187 6.67 17.81 5.56
CA VAL A 187 5.80 17.60 4.39
C VAL A 187 4.41 18.20 4.60
N ALA A 188 3.91 18.23 5.85
CA ALA A 188 2.66 18.87 6.21
C ALA A 188 2.72 20.42 6.27
N GLY A 189 3.90 21.01 6.00
CA GLY A 189 4.08 22.47 5.97
C GLY A 189 4.43 23.09 7.32
N ALA A 190 4.85 22.32 8.31
CA ALA A 190 5.37 22.84 9.56
C ALA A 190 6.76 23.49 9.33
N ASP A 191 6.91 24.75 9.74
CA ASP A 191 8.14 25.51 9.62
C ASP A 191 9.17 24.97 10.61
N MET A 192 10.13 24.19 10.11
CA MET A 192 11.17 23.52 10.92
C MET A 192 12.55 24.11 10.70
N SER A 193 12.63 25.42 10.48
CA SER A 193 13.90 26.16 10.30
C SER A 193 14.90 26.01 11.46
N ALA A 194 14.43 25.54 12.63
CA ALA A 194 15.27 25.30 13.81
C ALA A 194 16.03 23.94 13.79
N PHE A 195 15.77 23.06 12.82
CA PHE A 195 16.36 21.70 12.75
C PHE A 195 17.05 21.40 11.41
N SER A 196 17.35 22.41 10.60
CA SER A 196 18.13 22.27 9.36
C SER A 196 19.61 22.63 9.56
#